data_ee60ee480e67c57826c565ee844909bd
#
_entry.id   ee60ee480e67c57826c565ee844909bd
#
_cell.length_a   1.000
_cell.length_b   1.000
_cell.length_c   1.000
_cell.angle_alpha   90.00
_cell.angle_beta   90.00
_cell.angle_gamma   90.00
#
_symmetry.space_group_name_H-M   'P 1'
#
loop_
_entity.id
_entity.type
_entity.pdbx_description
1 polymer ?
#
loop_
_entity_poly.entity_id
_entity_poly.type
_entity_poly.pdbx_seq_one_letter_code
_entity_poly.pdbx_strand_id
1 'polypeptide(L)'
;MSGISAEQGVKPVVTSGAATRYRDVLIALAAFIVLALLPALTSSKFLLDFVIRCSAYGLFATSLNLLVGYTGLTSFGHGMFFGLGAYGFGLMMQKTGVPVPVAFVATLLITLVVAAVIGAICVRLKEIYFAFVTLAFQMLIHSTILSWVSFTGGDQGLRGGIPRPAFFGIDLSNHLHLYVFSCALLVIGLLLMRQIAQSPFGYTLRMIRDNASRASFVGIDVYRAKLTIFVLAALFASVGGMIMALFVSGAYPEFAYWTISGEGIFINMLGGVTTFLGPMVGTALFLILNDTVTRLSEYHGIWLGIVILFFAIGLRKGLMDFAFEWYTQRRDAKEQG
;
A
#
# COMPACT_ATOMS: atom_id res chain seq x y z
N MET A 1 12.60 -54.61 11.60
CA MET A 1 13.95 -54.04 11.75
C MET A 1 14.41 -53.57 10.38
N SER A 2 14.77 -52.35 10.26
CA SER A 2 15.29 -51.58 9.11
C SER A 2 14.30 -50.49 8.68
N GLY A 3 14.59 -49.25 8.69
CA GLY A 3 15.70 -48.37 8.80
C GLY A 3 15.10 -47.01 8.54
N ILE A 4 15.00 -46.19 9.58
CA ILE A 4 14.53 -44.81 9.46
C ILE A 4 15.72 -43.99 8.99
N SER A 5 15.75 -43.65 7.71
CA SER A 5 16.65 -42.64 7.15
C SER A 5 15.82 -41.41 6.81
N ALA A 6 15.77 -40.47 7.73
CA ALA A 6 15.24 -39.15 7.53
C ALA A 6 16.22 -38.10 8.04
N GLU A 7 17.26 -37.85 7.28
CA GLU A 7 17.95 -36.56 7.35
C GLU A 7 17.41 -35.63 6.27
N GLN A 8 16.22 -35.10 6.51
CA GLN A 8 15.83 -33.84 5.85
C GLN A 8 16.62 -32.73 6.52
N GLY A 9 17.76 -32.37 5.91
CA GLY A 9 18.59 -31.26 6.33
C GLY A 9 17.80 -30.00 6.44
N VAL A 10 17.57 -29.53 7.66
CA VAL A 10 17.05 -28.20 7.97
C VAL A 10 18.01 -27.21 7.35
N LYS A 11 17.65 -26.64 6.21
CA LYS A 11 18.42 -25.52 5.60
C LYS A 11 18.53 -24.43 6.65
N PRO A 12 19.73 -23.94 6.97
CA PRO A 12 19.91 -22.92 7.99
C PRO A 12 19.08 -21.69 7.61
N VAL A 13 18.31 -21.18 8.57
CA VAL A 13 17.64 -19.89 8.46
C VAL A 13 18.74 -18.87 8.25
N VAL A 14 18.90 -18.41 7.00
CA VAL A 14 19.85 -17.35 6.66
C VAL A 14 19.38 -16.10 7.39
N THR A 15 20.06 -15.79 8.51
CA THR A 15 19.94 -14.51 9.16
C THR A 15 20.22 -13.44 8.12
N SER A 16 19.25 -12.56 7.86
CA SER A 16 19.39 -11.42 6.98
C SER A 16 20.50 -10.51 7.52
N GLY A 17 21.74 -10.81 7.13
CA GLY A 17 22.93 -10.08 7.56
C GLY A 17 22.95 -8.66 6.96
N ALA A 18 23.83 -7.81 7.48
CA ALA A 18 24.07 -6.46 6.98
C ALA A 18 24.18 -6.40 5.44
N ALA A 19 24.78 -7.41 4.82
CA ALA A 19 24.92 -7.56 3.37
C ALA A 19 23.57 -7.54 2.60
N THR A 20 22.52 -8.15 3.15
CA THR A 20 21.20 -8.16 2.51
C THR A 20 20.56 -6.77 2.58
N ARG A 21 20.71 -6.06 3.70
CA ARG A 21 20.23 -4.68 3.84
C ARG A 21 20.94 -3.73 2.89
N TYR A 22 22.27 -3.82 2.73
CA TYR A 22 23.02 -3.00 1.77
C TYR A 22 22.57 -3.27 0.34
N ARG A 23 22.32 -4.51 -0.04
CA ARG A 23 21.82 -4.87 -1.36
C ARG A 23 20.44 -4.27 -1.61
N ASP A 24 19.53 -4.31 -0.63
CA ASP A 24 18.19 -3.74 -0.77
C ASP A 24 18.24 -2.21 -0.89
N VAL A 25 19.13 -1.54 -0.15
CA VAL A 25 19.36 -0.09 -0.30
C VAL A 25 19.93 0.25 -1.67
N LEU A 26 20.89 -0.53 -2.18
CA LEU A 26 21.46 -0.32 -3.52
C LEU A 26 20.40 -0.53 -4.62
N ILE A 27 19.55 -1.54 -4.49
CA ILE A 27 18.45 -1.78 -5.44
C ILE A 27 17.44 -0.61 -5.39
N ALA A 28 17.09 -0.13 -4.19
CA ALA A 28 16.20 1.01 -4.03
C ALA A 28 16.79 2.29 -4.64
N LEU A 29 18.09 2.55 -4.42
CA LEU A 29 18.78 3.68 -5.01
C LEU A 29 18.82 3.58 -6.54
N ALA A 30 19.15 2.41 -7.08
CA ALA A 30 19.14 2.17 -8.53
C ALA A 30 17.74 2.38 -9.13
N ALA A 31 16.70 1.86 -8.47
CA ALA A 31 15.31 2.06 -8.89
C ALA A 31 14.92 3.55 -8.86
N PHE A 32 15.32 4.28 -7.82
CA PHE A 32 15.10 5.73 -7.74
C PHE A 32 15.80 6.48 -8.88
N ILE A 33 17.07 6.16 -9.15
CA ILE A 33 17.84 6.80 -10.23
C ILE A 33 17.16 6.53 -11.60
N VAL A 34 16.75 5.29 -11.85
CA VAL A 34 16.03 4.93 -13.09
C VAL A 34 14.73 5.72 -13.21
N LEU A 35 13.92 5.79 -12.15
CA LEU A 35 12.68 6.57 -12.14
C LEU A 35 12.98 8.08 -12.32
N ALA A 36 13.98 8.63 -11.65
CA ALA A 36 14.34 10.04 -11.74
C ALA A 36 14.87 10.45 -13.13
N LEU A 37 15.50 9.52 -13.87
CA LEU A 37 15.98 9.76 -15.23
C LEU A 37 14.89 9.60 -16.29
N LEU A 38 13.78 8.96 -15.99
CA LEU A 38 12.69 8.69 -16.93
C LEU A 38 12.11 9.96 -17.58
N PRO A 39 11.93 11.10 -16.87
CA PRO A 39 11.52 12.36 -17.49
C PRO A 39 12.52 12.93 -18.52
N ALA A 40 13.82 12.64 -18.37
CA ALA A 40 14.82 13.08 -19.32
C ALA A 40 14.76 12.28 -20.62
N LEU A 41 14.27 11.04 -20.57
CA LEU A 41 14.10 10.17 -21.73
C LEU A 41 12.75 10.37 -22.42
N THR A 42 11.72 10.81 -21.69
CA THR A 42 10.35 10.89 -22.20
C THR A 42 9.68 12.18 -21.74
N SER A 43 9.35 13.06 -22.66
CA SER A 43 8.63 14.31 -22.40
C SER A 43 7.11 14.13 -22.25
N SER A 44 6.62 12.90 -22.11
CA SER A 44 5.18 12.59 -22.03
C SER A 44 4.61 12.89 -20.65
N LYS A 45 3.76 13.92 -20.55
CA LYS A 45 3.01 14.24 -19.31
C LYS A 45 2.18 13.05 -18.80
N PHE A 46 1.57 12.29 -19.71
CA PHE A 46 0.78 11.11 -19.36
C PHE A 46 1.61 10.08 -18.57
N LEU A 47 2.86 9.84 -18.97
CA LEU A 47 3.71 8.86 -18.31
C LEU A 47 4.14 9.34 -16.92
N LEU A 48 4.40 10.65 -16.77
CA LEU A 48 4.68 11.23 -15.45
C LEU A 48 3.48 11.13 -14.51
N ASP A 49 2.28 11.47 -14.99
CA ASP A 49 1.03 11.34 -14.23
C ASP A 49 0.76 9.89 -13.83
N PHE A 50 1.01 8.96 -14.74
CA PHE A 50 0.85 7.53 -14.48
C PHE A 50 1.77 7.06 -13.36
N VAL A 51 3.05 7.46 -13.37
CA VAL A 51 4.01 7.05 -12.32
C VAL A 51 3.68 7.70 -10.97
N ILE A 52 3.19 8.96 -10.94
CA ILE A 52 2.74 9.59 -9.69
C ILE A 52 1.57 8.81 -9.10
N ARG A 53 0.58 8.44 -9.92
CA ARG A 53 -0.55 7.60 -9.48
C ARG A 53 -0.11 6.20 -9.05
N CYS A 54 0.82 5.59 -9.78
CA CYS A 54 1.46 4.34 -9.38
C CYS A 54 2.16 4.47 -8.03
N SER A 55 2.78 5.61 -7.74
CA SER A 55 3.43 5.85 -6.45
C SER A 55 2.42 5.91 -5.31
N ALA A 56 1.31 6.61 -5.50
CA ALA A 56 0.25 6.73 -4.49
C ALA A 56 -0.44 5.39 -4.21
N TYR A 57 -0.97 4.76 -5.26
CA TYR A 57 -1.69 3.48 -5.14
C TYR A 57 -0.74 2.30 -4.82
N GLY A 58 0.50 2.35 -5.28
CA GLY A 58 1.52 1.34 -4.99
C GLY A 58 1.90 1.31 -3.51
N LEU A 59 2.10 2.47 -2.88
CA LEU A 59 2.29 2.55 -1.42
C LEU A 59 1.07 2.03 -0.68
N PHE A 60 -0.12 2.45 -1.09
CA PHE A 60 -1.38 2.02 -0.50
C PHE A 60 -1.57 0.50 -0.61
N ALA A 61 -1.44 -0.07 -1.80
CA ALA A 61 -1.64 -1.50 -2.01
C ALA A 61 -0.55 -2.35 -1.32
N THR A 62 0.72 -1.91 -1.34
CA THR A 62 1.80 -2.63 -0.64
C THR A 62 1.63 -2.56 0.87
N SER A 63 1.14 -1.44 1.42
CA SER A 63 0.81 -1.34 2.85
C SER A 63 -0.35 -2.25 3.25
N LEU A 64 -1.37 -2.37 2.41
CA LEU A 64 -2.46 -3.33 2.59
C LEU A 64 -1.95 -4.78 2.52
N ASN A 65 -0.97 -5.06 1.66
CA ASN A 65 -0.35 -6.38 1.57
C ASN A 65 0.40 -6.79 2.85
N LEU A 66 0.94 -5.85 3.62
CA LEU A 66 1.50 -6.16 4.95
C LEU A 66 0.42 -6.73 5.90
N LEU A 67 -0.84 -6.33 5.74
CA LEU A 67 -1.95 -6.88 6.51
C LEU A 67 -2.45 -8.20 5.90
N VAL A 68 -2.78 -8.21 4.62
CA VAL A 68 -3.38 -9.38 3.95
C VAL A 68 -2.34 -10.48 3.74
N GLY A 69 -1.24 -10.16 3.11
CA GLY A 69 -0.23 -11.13 2.69
C GLY A 69 0.66 -11.62 3.83
N TYR A 70 1.05 -10.75 4.75
CA TYR A 70 1.97 -11.12 5.83
C TYR A 70 1.30 -11.50 7.14
N THR A 71 0.06 -11.00 7.41
CA THR A 71 -0.60 -11.20 8.70
C THR A 71 -1.92 -11.97 8.59
N GLY A 72 -2.46 -12.12 7.38
CA GLY A 72 -3.76 -12.74 7.14
C GLY A 72 -4.96 -11.88 7.54
N LEU A 73 -4.75 -10.58 7.78
CA LEU A 73 -5.80 -9.63 8.16
C LEU A 73 -6.37 -8.93 6.93
N THR A 74 -7.50 -9.38 6.43
CA THR A 74 -8.18 -8.73 5.30
C THR A 74 -8.96 -7.50 5.79
N SER A 75 -8.37 -6.30 5.59
CA SER A 75 -9.00 -5.04 5.96
C SER A 75 -9.78 -4.45 4.79
N PHE A 76 -11.10 -4.33 4.94
CA PHE A 76 -11.93 -3.57 4.00
C PHE A 76 -12.04 -2.09 4.36
N GLY A 77 -11.38 -1.67 5.44
CA GLY A 77 -11.33 -0.29 5.92
C GLY A 77 -10.03 0.45 5.62
N HIS A 78 -9.10 -0.14 4.88
CA HIS A 78 -7.76 0.45 4.70
C HIS A 78 -7.77 1.77 3.93
N GLY A 79 -8.73 1.97 3.02
CA GLY A 79 -8.94 3.22 2.28
C GLY A 79 -9.24 4.43 3.16
N MET A 80 -9.75 4.23 4.40
CA MET A 80 -9.93 5.36 5.33
C MET A 80 -8.61 6.07 5.63
N PHE A 81 -7.49 5.35 5.73
CA PHE A 81 -6.18 5.93 6.00
C PHE A 81 -5.61 6.66 4.79
N PHE A 82 -5.92 6.19 3.58
CA PHE A 82 -5.63 6.91 2.34
C PHE A 82 -6.40 8.23 2.31
N GLY A 83 -7.70 8.20 2.61
CA GLY A 83 -8.54 9.41 2.72
C GLY A 83 -8.07 10.34 3.84
N LEU A 84 -7.74 9.82 5.05
CA LEU A 84 -7.18 10.62 6.15
C LEU A 84 -5.86 11.28 5.77
N GLY A 85 -5.01 10.61 5.00
CA GLY A 85 -3.79 11.18 4.46
C GLY A 85 -4.07 12.36 3.53
N ALA A 86 -5.00 12.18 2.59
CA ALA A 86 -5.37 13.22 1.64
C ALA A 86 -6.02 14.42 2.32
N TYR A 87 -7.04 14.18 3.16
CA TYR A 87 -7.75 15.26 3.86
C TYR A 87 -6.92 15.92 4.95
N GLY A 88 -6.21 15.15 5.77
CA GLY A 88 -5.37 15.68 6.84
C GLY A 88 -4.30 16.62 6.29
N PHE A 89 -3.59 16.18 5.26
CA PHE A 89 -2.60 16.98 4.57
C PHE A 89 -3.24 18.19 3.87
N GLY A 90 -4.31 17.97 3.12
CA GLY A 90 -4.99 19.03 2.37
C GLY A 90 -5.55 20.13 3.26
N LEU A 91 -6.20 19.78 4.38
CA LEU A 91 -6.72 20.73 5.36
C LEU A 91 -5.61 21.54 6.03
N MET A 92 -4.50 20.88 6.41
CA MET A 92 -3.34 21.58 6.98
C MET A 92 -2.78 22.61 6.00
N MET A 93 -2.58 22.21 4.74
CA MET A 93 -2.04 23.11 3.71
C MET A 93 -2.99 24.27 3.39
N GLN A 94 -4.30 24.00 3.28
CA GLN A 94 -5.28 24.99 2.85
C GLN A 94 -5.67 25.98 3.95
N LYS A 95 -5.86 25.48 5.19
CA LYS A 95 -6.41 26.31 6.28
C LYS A 95 -5.36 26.93 7.20
N THR A 96 -4.20 26.29 7.37
CA THR A 96 -3.21 26.76 8.33
C THR A 96 -2.00 27.42 7.67
N GLY A 97 -1.77 27.17 6.36
CA GLY A 97 -0.61 27.72 5.64
C GLY A 97 0.75 27.25 6.15
N VAL A 98 0.79 26.18 6.94
CA VAL A 98 2.03 25.62 7.48
C VAL A 98 2.92 25.06 6.37
N PRO A 99 4.25 25.01 6.55
CA PRO A 99 5.17 24.39 5.60
C PRO A 99 4.83 22.92 5.35
N VAL A 100 5.07 22.43 4.12
CA VAL A 100 4.79 21.03 3.71
C VAL A 100 5.34 19.98 4.70
N PRO A 101 6.58 20.07 5.22
CA PRO A 101 7.08 19.09 6.19
C PRO A 101 6.24 19.02 7.46
N VAL A 102 5.78 20.18 7.94
CA VAL A 102 4.94 20.24 9.15
C VAL A 102 3.58 19.62 8.90
N ALA A 103 2.93 19.95 7.78
CA ALA A 103 1.67 19.34 7.37
C ALA A 103 1.81 17.81 7.21
N PHE A 104 2.91 17.36 6.62
CA PHE A 104 3.21 15.94 6.42
C PHE A 104 3.32 15.20 7.76
N VAL A 105 4.16 15.69 8.68
CA VAL A 105 4.35 15.08 10.00
C VAL A 105 3.07 15.13 10.83
N ALA A 106 2.36 16.27 10.84
CA ALA A 106 1.11 16.41 11.57
C ALA A 106 0.03 15.42 11.07
N THR A 107 -0.07 15.23 9.76
CA THR A 107 -0.99 14.24 9.15
C THR A 107 -0.63 12.82 9.56
N LEU A 108 0.66 12.47 9.57
CA LEU A 108 1.11 11.15 10.04
C LEU A 108 0.79 10.94 11.53
N LEU A 109 0.95 11.96 12.37
CA LEU A 109 0.59 11.86 13.79
C LEU A 109 -0.92 11.69 13.99
N ILE A 110 -1.75 12.41 13.25
CA ILE A 110 -3.21 12.23 13.27
C ILE A 110 -3.57 10.80 12.83
N THR A 111 -2.98 10.34 11.72
CA THR A 111 -3.23 8.98 11.23
C THR A 111 -2.77 7.92 12.23
N LEU A 112 -1.62 8.11 12.88
CA LEU A 112 -1.11 7.22 13.92
C LEU A 112 -2.09 7.08 15.07
N VAL A 113 -2.62 8.20 15.59
CA VAL A 113 -3.58 8.20 16.69
C VAL A 113 -4.89 7.50 16.28
N VAL A 114 -5.45 7.86 15.12
CA VAL A 114 -6.68 7.26 14.60
C VAL A 114 -6.48 5.76 14.35
N ALA A 115 -5.37 5.37 13.73
CA ALA A 115 -5.04 3.97 13.47
C ALA A 115 -4.83 3.18 14.77
N ALA A 116 -4.20 3.77 15.79
CA ALA A 116 -4.04 3.11 17.09
C ALA A 116 -5.39 2.88 17.79
N VAL A 117 -6.28 3.86 17.77
CA VAL A 117 -7.62 3.74 18.37
C VAL A 117 -8.47 2.69 17.66
N ILE A 118 -8.58 2.80 16.32
CA ILE A 118 -9.37 1.85 15.53
C ILE A 118 -8.74 0.45 15.58
N GLY A 119 -7.41 0.37 15.44
CA GLY A 119 -6.67 -0.87 15.51
C GLY A 119 -6.83 -1.58 16.85
N ALA A 120 -6.79 -0.84 17.98
CA ALA A 120 -6.98 -1.41 19.32
C ALA A 120 -8.35 -2.12 19.48
N ILE A 121 -9.37 -1.68 18.76
CA ILE A 121 -10.69 -2.31 18.72
C ILE A 121 -10.70 -3.48 17.73
N CYS A 122 -10.28 -3.22 16.49
CA CYS A 122 -10.45 -4.15 15.38
C CYS A 122 -9.59 -5.41 15.50
N VAL A 123 -8.30 -5.30 15.91
CA VAL A 123 -7.38 -6.44 15.93
C VAL A 123 -7.71 -7.53 16.96
N ARG A 124 -8.65 -7.25 17.88
CA ARG A 124 -9.21 -8.24 18.82
C ARG A 124 -10.21 -9.18 18.16
N LEU A 125 -10.72 -8.79 17.01
CA LEU A 125 -11.77 -9.52 16.32
C LEU A 125 -11.17 -10.62 15.44
N LYS A 126 -11.96 -11.67 15.20
CA LYS A 126 -11.61 -12.72 14.25
C LYS A 126 -11.76 -12.21 12.80
N GLU A 127 -11.10 -12.84 11.87
CA GLU A 127 -10.90 -12.46 10.47
C GLU A 127 -12.12 -11.78 9.80
N ILE A 128 -13.28 -12.45 9.80
CA ILE A 128 -14.50 -11.92 9.16
C ILE A 128 -15.02 -10.67 9.88
N TYR A 129 -15.06 -10.70 11.21
CA TYR A 129 -15.51 -9.55 12.02
C TYR A 129 -14.55 -8.37 11.91
N PHE A 130 -13.24 -8.63 11.83
CA PHE A 130 -12.24 -7.61 11.57
C PHE A 130 -12.51 -6.89 10.23
N ALA A 131 -12.80 -7.63 9.17
CA ALA A 131 -13.09 -7.08 7.85
C ALA A 131 -14.31 -6.14 7.87
N PHE A 132 -15.43 -6.59 8.46
CA PHE A 132 -16.66 -5.79 8.52
C PHE A 132 -16.55 -4.59 9.45
N VAL A 133 -15.89 -4.73 10.62
CA VAL A 133 -15.74 -3.60 11.56
C VAL A 133 -14.79 -2.54 10.99
N THR A 134 -13.72 -2.93 10.29
CA THR A 134 -12.85 -1.97 9.58
C THR A 134 -13.61 -1.25 8.47
N LEU A 135 -14.50 -1.94 7.73
CA LEU A 135 -15.40 -1.32 6.76
C LEU A 135 -16.35 -0.31 7.43
N ALA A 136 -16.93 -0.68 8.57
CA ALA A 136 -17.82 0.22 9.31
C ALA A 136 -17.11 1.51 9.75
N PHE A 137 -15.88 1.42 10.28
CA PHE A 137 -15.07 2.59 10.59
C PHE A 137 -14.74 3.43 9.35
N GLN A 138 -14.46 2.82 8.21
CA GLN A 138 -14.26 3.55 6.97
C GLN A 138 -15.51 4.32 6.56
N MET A 139 -16.69 3.69 6.62
CA MET A 139 -17.95 4.36 6.31
C MET A 139 -18.27 5.48 7.29
N LEU A 140 -17.89 5.32 8.57
CA LEU A 140 -18.02 6.36 9.57
C LEU A 140 -17.14 7.59 9.23
N ILE A 141 -15.87 7.37 8.87
CA ILE A 141 -14.96 8.46 8.47
C ILE A 141 -15.46 9.12 7.19
N HIS A 142 -15.88 8.35 6.18
CA HIS A 142 -16.45 8.88 4.94
C HIS A 142 -17.72 9.71 5.21
N SER A 143 -18.65 9.20 6.03
CA SER A 143 -19.85 9.93 6.42
C SER A 143 -19.54 11.21 7.21
N THR A 144 -18.50 11.19 8.05
CA THR A 144 -18.04 12.39 8.76
C THR A 144 -17.50 13.43 7.79
N ILE A 145 -16.72 13.01 6.76
CA ILE A 145 -16.25 13.91 5.69
C ILE A 145 -17.43 14.56 4.97
N LEU A 146 -18.44 13.79 4.59
CA LEU A 146 -19.62 14.32 3.88
C LEU A 146 -20.45 15.27 4.75
N SER A 147 -20.65 14.94 6.02
CA SER A 147 -21.52 15.70 6.92
C SER A 147 -20.88 17.01 7.40
N TRP A 148 -19.58 17.08 7.52
CA TRP A 148 -18.87 18.27 8.04
C TRP A 148 -18.48 19.26 6.97
N VAL A 149 -19.48 19.73 6.20
CA VAL A 149 -19.30 20.56 5.00
C VAL A 149 -18.42 21.81 5.24
N SER A 150 -18.57 22.49 6.39
CA SER A 150 -17.79 23.69 6.72
C SER A 150 -16.29 23.44 6.88
N PHE A 151 -15.90 22.21 7.22
CA PHE A 151 -14.51 21.84 7.47
C PHE A 151 -13.88 21.11 6.29
N THR A 152 -14.55 20.09 5.73
CA THR A 152 -14.05 19.19 4.71
C THR A 152 -14.49 19.57 3.28
N GLY A 153 -15.46 20.46 3.15
CA GLY A 153 -16.09 20.79 1.86
C GLY A 153 -17.23 19.83 1.47
N GLY A 154 -17.54 18.83 2.32
CA GLY A 154 -18.62 17.87 2.07
C GLY A 154 -18.43 17.07 0.79
N ASP A 155 -19.49 16.88 0.02
CA ASP A 155 -19.51 16.14 -1.24
C ASP A 155 -18.54 16.68 -2.31
N GLN A 156 -18.27 17.97 -2.30
CA GLN A 156 -17.39 18.61 -3.29
C GLN A 156 -15.90 18.56 -2.93
N GLY A 157 -15.57 18.02 -1.78
CA GLY A 157 -14.20 17.96 -1.28
C GLY A 157 -13.59 19.32 -0.95
N LEU A 158 -12.28 19.40 -0.86
CA LEU A 158 -11.57 20.63 -0.55
C LEU A 158 -11.58 21.57 -1.76
N ARG A 159 -12.50 22.54 -1.74
CA ARG A 159 -12.63 23.57 -2.76
C ARG A 159 -11.48 24.56 -2.71
N GLY A 160 -11.08 25.08 -3.87
CA GLY A 160 -10.02 26.08 -3.99
C GLY A 160 -8.62 25.50 -4.14
N GLY A 161 -8.51 24.18 -4.16
CA GLY A 161 -7.25 23.47 -4.35
C GLY A 161 -6.37 23.45 -3.09
N ILE A 162 -5.39 22.56 -3.11
CA ILE A 162 -4.35 22.48 -2.08
C ILE A 162 -3.17 23.29 -2.58
N PRO A 163 -2.70 24.33 -1.84
CA PRO A 163 -1.49 25.04 -2.19
C PRO A 163 -0.31 24.06 -2.32
N ARG A 164 0.53 24.25 -3.33
CA ARG A 164 1.75 23.46 -3.54
C ARG A 164 2.97 24.34 -3.26
N PRO A 165 3.26 24.69 -1.99
CA PRO A 165 4.41 25.52 -1.68
C PRO A 165 5.71 24.74 -1.86
N ALA A 166 6.81 25.47 -1.79
CA ALA A 166 8.14 24.89 -1.86
C ALA A 166 8.43 23.98 -0.65
N PHE A 167 8.91 22.78 -0.93
CA PHE A 167 9.44 21.84 0.05
C PHE A 167 10.97 22.02 0.09
N PHE A 168 11.53 22.58 1.15
CA PHE A 168 12.97 22.90 1.27
C PHE A 168 13.54 23.63 0.04
N GLY A 169 12.80 24.59 -0.55
CA GLY A 169 13.22 25.31 -1.75
C GLY A 169 12.86 24.64 -3.09
N ILE A 170 12.29 23.44 -3.08
CA ILE A 170 11.82 22.75 -4.27
C ILE A 170 10.35 23.08 -4.48
N ASP A 171 10.03 23.79 -5.54
CA ASP A 171 8.65 24.17 -5.86
C ASP A 171 7.84 22.96 -6.36
N LEU A 172 6.90 22.47 -5.52
CA LEU A 172 6.01 21.35 -5.85
C LEU A 172 4.90 21.73 -6.85
N SER A 173 4.77 23.03 -7.22
CA SER A 173 3.90 23.43 -8.31
C SER A 173 4.45 22.97 -9.67
N ASN A 174 5.77 22.79 -9.76
CA ASN A 174 6.39 22.21 -10.93
C ASN A 174 6.12 20.70 -10.98
N HIS A 175 5.49 20.25 -12.07
CA HIS A 175 5.11 18.87 -12.28
C HIS A 175 6.29 17.88 -12.18
N LEU A 176 7.47 18.28 -12.66
CA LEU A 176 8.69 17.48 -12.57
C LEU A 176 9.13 17.28 -11.11
N HIS A 177 9.09 18.35 -10.31
CA HIS A 177 9.47 18.27 -8.89
C HIS A 177 8.49 17.39 -8.11
N LEU A 178 7.18 17.51 -8.39
CA LEU A 178 6.16 16.64 -7.79
C LEU A 178 6.39 15.17 -8.17
N TYR A 179 6.74 14.90 -9.42
CA TYR A 179 7.09 13.57 -9.89
C TYR A 179 8.27 12.98 -9.09
N VAL A 180 9.39 13.71 -9.01
CA VAL A 180 10.59 13.24 -8.28
C VAL A 180 10.29 13.05 -6.81
N PHE A 181 9.52 13.96 -6.20
CA PHE A 181 9.08 13.85 -4.81
C PHE A 181 8.22 12.60 -4.57
N SER A 182 7.27 12.32 -5.46
CA SER A 182 6.42 11.13 -5.37
C SER A 182 7.22 9.84 -5.53
N CYS A 183 8.18 9.80 -6.47
CA CYS A 183 9.10 8.68 -6.64
C CYS A 183 9.99 8.46 -5.41
N ALA A 184 10.48 9.54 -4.79
CA ALA A 184 11.28 9.45 -3.57
C ALA A 184 10.47 8.84 -2.42
N LEU A 185 9.25 9.30 -2.21
CA LEU A 185 8.35 8.75 -1.18
C LEU A 185 8.00 7.28 -1.46
N LEU A 186 7.76 6.92 -2.72
CA LEU A 186 7.52 5.53 -3.12
C LEU A 186 8.71 4.65 -2.75
N VAL A 187 9.92 5.02 -3.19
CA VAL A 187 11.11 4.19 -2.99
C VAL A 187 11.46 4.07 -1.50
N ILE A 188 11.39 5.17 -0.76
CA ILE A 188 11.61 5.17 0.70
C ILE A 188 10.55 4.31 1.39
N GLY A 189 9.29 4.47 1.05
CA GLY A 189 8.18 3.69 1.62
C GLY A 189 8.31 2.19 1.34
N LEU A 190 8.61 1.81 0.09
CA LEU A 190 8.85 0.41 -0.28
C LEU A 190 10.08 -0.17 0.43
N LEU A 191 11.16 0.60 0.56
CA LEU A 191 12.36 0.16 1.27
C LEU A 191 12.05 -0.12 2.75
N LEU A 192 11.34 0.80 3.42
CA LEU A 192 10.94 0.64 4.81
C LEU A 192 10.00 -0.56 4.99
N MET A 193 8.98 -0.70 4.16
CA MET A 193 8.06 -1.83 4.20
C MET A 193 8.78 -3.17 3.94
N ARG A 194 9.76 -3.20 3.02
CA ARG A 194 10.59 -4.39 2.76
C ARG A 194 11.45 -4.74 3.97
N GLN A 195 12.05 -3.75 4.64
CA GLN A 195 12.81 -3.98 5.87
C GLN A 195 11.92 -4.54 6.98
N ILE A 196 10.69 -4.03 7.14
CA ILE A 196 9.70 -4.58 8.09
C ILE A 196 9.39 -6.03 7.73
N ALA A 197 9.08 -6.32 6.47
CA ALA A 197 8.69 -7.65 5.99
C ALA A 197 9.80 -8.71 6.13
N GLN A 198 11.07 -8.30 6.04
CA GLN A 198 12.24 -9.16 6.16
C GLN A 198 12.86 -9.18 7.57
N SER A 199 12.35 -8.37 8.50
CA SER A 199 12.80 -8.34 9.89
C SER A 199 12.30 -9.55 10.68
N PRO A 200 12.84 -9.83 11.89
CA PRO A 200 12.29 -10.81 12.82
C PRO A 200 10.79 -10.57 13.08
N PHE A 201 10.37 -9.31 13.12
CA PHE A 201 8.96 -8.94 13.24
C PHE A 201 8.13 -9.44 12.05
N GLY A 202 8.63 -9.30 10.81
CA GLY A 202 7.96 -9.84 9.62
C GLY A 202 7.82 -11.36 9.63
N TYR A 203 8.79 -12.10 10.18
CA TYR A 203 8.65 -13.54 10.40
C TYR A 203 7.59 -13.85 11.44
N THR A 204 7.53 -13.10 12.54
CA THR A 204 6.46 -13.20 13.55
C THR A 204 5.08 -13.01 12.94
N LEU A 205 4.90 -12.05 12.03
CA LEU A 205 3.64 -11.83 11.34
C LEU A 205 3.20 -13.04 10.50
N ARG A 206 4.14 -13.66 9.77
CA ARG A 206 3.86 -14.88 8.99
C ARG A 206 3.48 -16.05 9.89
N MET A 207 4.14 -16.23 11.03
CA MET A 207 3.74 -17.23 12.02
C MET A 207 2.32 -17.01 12.53
N ILE A 208 1.94 -15.75 12.77
CA ILE A 208 0.57 -15.38 13.17
C ILE A 208 -0.43 -15.68 12.05
N ARG A 209 -0.07 -15.38 10.79
CA ARG A 209 -0.89 -15.70 9.62
C ARG A 209 -1.15 -17.19 9.49
N ASP A 210 -0.11 -17.98 9.65
CA ASP A 210 -0.21 -19.44 9.48
C ASP A 210 -1.03 -20.07 10.64
N ASN A 211 -0.78 -19.66 11.88
CA ASN A 211 -1.62 -20.06 13.02
C ASN A 211 -1.39 -19.17 14.25
N ALA A 212 -2.33 -18.25 14.49
CA ALA A 212 -2.26 -17.31 15.62
C ALA A 212 -2.21 -18.00 17.01
N SER A 213 -2.92 -19.13 17.16
CA SER A 213 -2.90 -19.89 18.43
C SER A 213 -1.54 -20.51 18.68
N ARG A 214 -0.93 -21.13 17.67
CA ARG A 214 0.45 -21.68 17.81
C ARG A 214 1.46 -20.60 18.12
N ALA A 215 1.35 -19.43 17.49
CA ALA A 215 2.20 -18.27 17.74
C ALA A 215 2.09 -17.82 19.22
N SER A 216 0.90 -17.81 19.80
CA SER A 216 0.71 -17.45 21.21
C SER A 216 1.31 -18.49 22.18
N PHE A 217 1.27 -19.77 21.85
CA PHE A 217 1.87 -20.83 22.70
C PHE A 217 3.39 -20.74 22.80
N VAL A 218 4.06 -20.16 21.79
CA VAL A 218 5.52 -19.90 21.82
C VAL A 218 5.86 -18.52 22.41
N GLY A 219 4.89 -17.84 23.06
CA GLY A 219 5.09 -16.60 23.78
C GLY A 219 4.97 -15.33 22.95
N ILE A 220 4.47 -15.40 21.70
CA ILE A 220 4.26 -14.21 20.88
C ILE A 220 2.97 -13.49 21.31
N ASP A 221 3.08 -12.19 21.62
CA ASP A 221 1.94 -11.32 21.84
C ASP A 221 1.27 -10.98 20.49
N VAL A 222 0.31 -11.81 20.08
CA VAL A 222 -0.43 -11.70 18.81
C VAL A 222 -1.15 -10.37 18.70
N TYR A 223 -1.74 -9.87 19.80
CA TYR A 223 -2.47 -8.61 19.80
C TYR A 223 -1.54 -7.43 19.49
N ARG A 224 -0.42 -7.31 20.20
CA ARG A 224 0.54 -6.23 19.97
C ARG A 224 1.14 -6.31 18.58
N ALA A 225 1.47 -7.49 18.10
CA ALA A 225 2.02 -7.68 16.76
C ALA A 225 1.04 -7.22 15.68
N LYS A 226 -0.23 -7.64 15.76
CA LYS A 226 -1.30 -7.21 14.85
C LYS A 226 -1.56 -5.71 14.92
N LEU A 227 -1.62 -5.12 16.12
CA LEU A 227 -1.81 -3.69 16.29
C LEU A 227 -0.67 -2.88 15.68
N THR A 228 0.58 -3.29 15.95
CA THR A 228 1.75 -2.59 15.41
C THR A 228 1.76 -2.58 13.89
N ILE A 229 1.52 -3.73 13.24
CA ILE A 229 1.51 -3.76 11.78
C ILE A 229 0.31 -3.01 11.18
N PHE A 230 -0.84 -3.02 11.86
CA PHE A 230 -2.01 -2.25 11.44
C PHE A 230 -1.72 -0.75 11.42
N VAL A 231 -1.11 -0.23 12.48
CA VAL A 231 -0.71 1.18 12.57
C VAL A 231 0.35 1.54 11.53
N LEU A 232 1.38 0.69 11.38
CA LEU A 232 2.43 0.92 10.37
C LEU A 232 1.85 0.93 8.95
N ALA A 233 0.98 -0.03 8.62
CA ALA A 233 0.33 -0.08 7.33
C ALA A 233 -0.54 1.18 7.06
N ALA A 234 -1.27 1.64 8.08
CA ALA A 234 -2.07 2.86 8.01
C ALA A 234 -1.22 4.11 7.68
N LEU A 235 -0.03 4.23 8.27
CA LEU A 235 0.89 5.34 7.98
C LEU A 235 1.34 5.34 6.52
N PHE A 236 1.71 4.19 5.96
CA PHE A 236 2.09 4.10 4.54
C PHE A 236 0.91 4.37 3.60
N ALA A 237 -0.29 3.91 3.94
CA ALA A 237 -1.50 4.24 3.20
C ALA A 237 -1.79 5.75 3.20
N SER A 238 -1.60 6.41 4.35
CA SER A 238 -1.73 7.87 4.49
C SER A 238 -0.73 8.62 3.61
N VAL A 239 0.53 8.16 3.52
CA VAL A 239 1.52 8.75 2.58
C VAL A 239 1.03 8.64 1.13
N GLY A 240 0.46 7.51 0.73
CA GLY A 240 -0.17 7.37 -0.59
C GLY A 240 -1.29 8.40 -0.82
N GLY A 241 -2.14 8.62 0.18
CA GLY A 241 -3.18 9.65 0.15
C GLY A 241 -2.65 11.06 0.00
N MET A 242 -1.56 11.40 0.70
CA MET A 242 -0.90 12.72 0.58
C MET A 242 -0.34 12.94 -0.83
N ILE A 243 0.29 11.93 -1.44
CA ILE A 243 0.78 12.01 -2.83
C ILE A 243 -0.39 12.29 -3.77
N MET A 244 -1.52 11.57 -3.59
CA MET A 244 -2.69 11.75 -4.42
C MET A 244 -3.30 13.14 -4.26
N ALA A 245 -3.38 13.66 -3.03
CA ALA A 245 -3.87 15.00 -2.75
C ALA A 245 -3.00 16.10 -3.41
N LEU A 246 -1.68 15.94 -3.39
CA LEU A 246 -0.76 16.82 -4.11
C LEU A 246 -0.94 16.72 -5.63
N PHE A 247 -1.13 15.52 -6.15
CA PHE A 247 -1.30 15.28 -7.59
C PHE A 247 -2.56 15.96 -8.13
N VAL A 248 -3.72 15.70 -7.50
CA VAL A 248 -5.00 16.28 -7.94
C VAL A 248 -5.22 17.72 -7.42
N SER A 249 -4.32 18.25 -6.58
CA SER A 249 -4.48 19.53 -5.88
C SER A 249 -5.78 19.64 -5.10
N GLY A 250 -6.23 18.55 -4.51
CA GLY A 250 -7.50 18.48 -3.79
C GLY A 250 -7.61 17.22 -2.95
N ALA A 251 -8.63 17.16 -2.10
CA ALA A 251 -9.03 15.92 -1.43
C ALA A 251 -10.54 15.74 -1.63
N TYR A 252 -10.92 14.56 -2.04
CA TYR A 252 -12.30 14.22 -2.39
C TYR A 252 -12.79 13.09 -1.49
N PRO A 253 -14.12 13.05 -1.18
CA PRO A 253 -14.70 12.01 -0.31
C PRO A 253 -14.45 10.59 -0.80
N GLU A 254 -14.37 10.41 -2.12
CA GLU A 254 -14.10 9.12 -2.76
C GLU A 254 -12.81 8.49 -2.26
N PHE A 255 -11.79 9.27 -1.86
CA PHE A 255 -10.53 8.76 -1.31
C PHE A 255 -10.68 8.02 0.02
N ALA A 256 -11.77 8.29 0.75
CA ALA A 256 -12.12 7.60 1.99
C ALA A 256 -13.26 6.59 1.80
N TYR A 257 -13.77 6.39 0.56
CA TYR A 257 -14.88 5.50 0.30
C TYR A 257 -14.42 4.04 0.21
N TRP A 258 -15.33 3.11 0.48
CA TRP A 258 -15.01 1.67 0.57
C TRP A 258 -14.45 1.09 -0.74
N THR A 259 -14.77 1.68 -1.88
CA THR A 259 -14.25 1.26 -3.20
C THR A 259 -12.73 1.29 -3.26
N ILE A 260 -12.07 2.28 -2.63
CA ILE A 260 -10.61 2.35 -2.55
C ILE A 260 -10.01 1.12 -1.85
N SER A 261 -10.64 0.66 -0.77
CA SER A 261 -10.22 -0.59 -0.12
C SER A 261 -10.40 -1.80 -1.01
N GLY A 262 -11.53 -1.86 -1.74
CA GLY A 262 -11.80 -2.89 -2.73
C GLY A 262 -10.77 -2.92 -3.86
N GLU A 263 -10.42 -1.74 -4.42
CA GLU A 263 -9.37 -1.59 -5.42
C GLU A 263 -8.01 -2.09 -4.89
N GLY A 264 -7.66 -1.72 -3.65
CA GLY A 264 -6.43 -2.18 -3.01
C GLY A 264 -6.35 -3.70 -2.85
N ILE A 265 -7.45 -4.35 -2.46
CA ILE A 265 -7.54 -5.81 -2.39
C ILE A 265 -7.41 -6.42 -3.78
N PHE A 266 -8.09 -5.86 -4.77
CA PHE A 266 -8.01 -6.33 -6.15
C PHE A 266 -6.60 -6.17 -6.73
N ILE A 267 -5.94 -5.03 -6.51
CA ILE A 267 -4.54 -4.80 -6.89
C ILE A 267 -3.64 -5.90 -6.31
N ASN A 268 -3.82 -6.23 -5.03
CA ASN A 268 -3.06 -7.29 -4.38
C ASN A 268 -3.34 -8.68 -4.97
N MET A 269 -4.59 -8.98 -5.29
CA MET A 269 -4.96 -10.25 -5.96
C MET A 269 -4.35 -10.33 -7.36
N LEU A 270 -4.41 -9.24 -8.12
CA LEU A 270 -3.87 -9.17 -9.48
C LEU A 270 -2.35 -9.32 -9.51
N GLY A 271 -1.67 -8.61 -8.63
CA GLY A 271 -0.21 -8.61 -8.55
C GLY A 271 0.37 -9.87 -7.89
N GLY A 272 -0.30 -10.38 -6.88
CA GLY A 272 0.13 -11.49 -6.03
C GLY A 272 0.40 -11.04 -4.60
N VAL A 273 -0.17 -11.76 -3.63
CA VAL A 273 -0.07 -11.44 -2.20
C VAL A 273 1.16 -12.02 -1.53
N THR A 274 1.80 -13.04 -2.13
CA THR A 274 2.93 -13.74 -1.51
C THR A 274 4.27 -13.06 -1.83
N THR A 275 4.36 -12.38 -2.96
CA THR A 275 5.55 -11.64 -3.37
C THR A 275 5.49 -10.17 -2.91
N PHE A 276 6.61 -9.64 -2.39
CA PHE A 276 6.67 -8.26 -1.88
C PHE A 276 6.36 -7.20 -2.97
N LEU A 277 6.85 -7.41 -4.20
CA LEU A 277 6.64 -6.50 -5.33
C LEU A 277 5.34 -6.77 -6.10
N GLY A 278 4.60 -7.82 -5.74
CA GLY A 278 3.31 -8.16 -6.35
C GLY A 278 2.37 -6.96 -6.42
N PRO A 279 2.08 -6.27 -5.30
CA PRO A 279 1.21 -5.11 -5.28
C PRO A 279 1.62 -3.98 -6.22
N MET A 280 2.94 -3.76 -6.43
CA MET A 280 3.43 -2.75 -7.37
C MET A 280 3.10 -3.10 -8.83
N VAL A 281 3.33 -4.36 -9.21
CA VAL A 281 2.95 -4.85 -10.54
C VAL A 281 1.44 -4.83 -10.71
N GLY A 282 0.70 -5.25 -9.69
CA GLY A 282 -0.76 -5.16 -9.65
C GLY A 282 -1.28 -3.74 -9.81
N THR A 283 -0.64 -2.76 -9.17
CA THR A 283 -0.98 -1.34 -9.29
C THR A 283 -0.79 -0.83 -10.71
N ALA A 284 0.37 -1.11 -11.30
CA ALA A 284 0.64 -0.68 -12.68
C ALA A 284 -0.39 -1.27 -13.65
N LEU A 285 -0.68 -2.56 -13.53
CA LEU A 285 -1.67 -3.24 -14.37
C LEU A 285 -3.09 -2.71 -14.13
N PHE A 286 -3.49 -2.53 -12.86
CA PHE A 286 -4.80 -1.97 -12.51
C PHE A 286 -5.01 -0.58 -13.12
N LEU A 287 -4.03 0.31 -13.00
CA LEU A 287 -4.12 1.66 -13.56
C LEU A 287 -4.18 1.66 -15.08
N ILE A 288 -3.42 0.79 -15.76
CA ILE A 288 -3.51 0.62 -17.21
C ILE A 288 -4.92 0.14 -17.61
N LEU A 289 -5.45 -0.87 -16.92
CA LEU A 289 -6.79 -1.38 -17.17
C LEU A 289 -7.85 -0.30 -16.92
N ASN A 290 -7.77 0.39 -15.79
CA ASN A 290 -8.70 1.46 -15.44
C ASN A 290 -8.68 2.60 -16.48
N ASP A 291 -7.49 3.08 -16.87
CA ASP A 291 -7.34 4.14 -17.87
C ASP A 291 -7.86 3.69 -19.25
N THR A 292 -7.63 2.42 -19.63
CA THR A 292 -8.10 1.88 -20.90
C THR A 292 -9.61 1.77 -20.92
N VAL A 293 -10.20 1.20 -19.87
CA VAL A 293 -11.66 1.02 -19.77
C VAL A 293 -12.38 2.36 -19.70
N THR A 294 -11.85 3.34 -18.96
CA THR A 294 -12.44 4.68 -18.86
C THR A 294 -12.45 5.43 -20.20
N ARG A 295 -11.46 5.18 -21.07
CA ARG A 295 -11.41 5.75 -22.41
C ARG A 295 -12.37 5.10 -23.40
N LEU A 296 -12.69 3.82 -23.20
CA LEU A 296 -13.49 3.04 -24.15
C LEU A 296 -14.99 3.11 -23.88
N SER A 297 -15.43 3.40 -22.66
CA SER A 297 -16.84 3.34 -22.28
C SER A 297 -17.21 4.29 -21.16
N GLU A 298 -18.36 4.93 -21.28
CA GLU A 298 -18.99 5.71 -20.20
C GLU A 298 -19.40 4.81 -19.01
N TYR A 299 -19.67 3.54 -19.27
CA TYR A 299 -20.00 2.53 -18.24
C TYR A 299 -18.75 1.84 -17.65
N HIS A 300 -17.69 2.64 -17.42
CA HIS A 300 -16.40 2.12 -16.96
C HIS A 300 -16.49 1.23 -15.72
N GLY A 301 -17.38 1.51 -14.76
CA GLY A 301 -17.56 0.71 -13.54
C GLY A 301 -18.00 -0.73 -13.81
N ILE A 302 -18.91 -0.94 -14.79
CA ILE A 302 -19.38 -2.27 -15.17
C ILE A 302 -18.24 -3.06 -15.82
N TRP A 303 -17.55 -2.45 -16.77
CA TRP A 303 -16.44 -3.10 -17.46
C TRP A 303 -15.28 -3.43 -16.52
N LEU A 304 -14.96 -2.52 -15.63
CA LEU A 304 -13.94 -2.76 -14.59
C LEU A 304 -14.36 -3.95 -13.71
N GLY A 305 -15.64 -4.01 -13.29
CA GLY A 305 -16.17 -5.12 -12.51
C GLY A 305 -16.09 -6.46 -13.24
N ILE A 306 -16.39 -6.50 -14.54
CA ILE A 306 -16.27 -7.71 -15.38
C ILE A 306 -14.80 -8.14 -15.48
N VAL A 307 -13.88 -7.21 -15.72
CA VAL A 307 -12.44 -7.48 -15.77
C VAL A 307 -11.96 -8.02 -14.43
N ILE A 308 -12.35 -7.40 -13.31
CA ILE A 308 -12.04 -7.86 -11.96
C ILE A 308 -12.51 -9.31 -11.75
N LEU A 309 -13.76 -9.59 -12.13
CA LEU A 309 -14.36 -10.93 -12.00
C LEU A 309 -13.61 -11.97 -12.83
N PHE A 310 -13.27 -11.62 -14.06
CA PHE A 310 -12.49 -12.50 -14.95
C PHE A 310 -11.12 -12.87 -14.35
N PHE A 311 -10.40 -11.87 -13.84
CA PHE A 311 -9.11 -12.10 -13.19
C PHE A 311 -9.25 -12.86 -11.87
N ALA A 312 -10.28 -12.57 -11.06
CA ALA A 312 -10.52 -13.25 -9.79
C ALA A 312 -10.83 -14.74 -9.97
N ILE A 313 -11.56 -15.11 -11.04
CA ILE A 313 -11.89 -16.52 -11.35
C ILE A 313 -10.72 -17.21 -12.06
N GLY A 314 -10.07 -16.51 -13.01
CA GLY A 314 -9.04 -17.07 -13.88
C GLY A 314 -7.66 -17.19 -13.25
N LEU A 315 -7.25 -16.20 -12.47
CA LEU A 315 -5.96 -16.17 -11.79
C LEU A 315 -6.12 -16.54 -10.31
N ARG A 316 -6.06 -17.82 -10.00
CA ARG A 316 -6.04 -18.30 -8.60
C ARG A 316 -4.82 -17.81 -7.81
N LYS A 317 -3.74 -17.46 -8.52
CA LYS A 317 -2.49 -16.89 -7.99
C LYS A 317 -2.20 -15.63 -8.79
N GLY A 318 -1.82 -14.55 -8.14
CA GLY A 318 -1.48 -13.30 -8.82
C GLY A 318 -0.32 -13.47 -9.84
N LEU A 319 -0.19 -12.53 -10.77
CA LEU A 319 0.76 -12.61 -11.88
C LEU A 319 2.21 -12.81 -11.43
N MET A 320 2.67 -12.09 -10.40
CA MET A 320 4.03 -12.23 -9.88
C MET A 320 4.24 -13.55 -9.16
N ASP A 321 3.23 -14.06 -8.45
CA ASP A 321 3.31 -15.35 -7.75
C ASP A 321 3.42 -16.48 -8.77
N PHE A 322 2.65 -16.42 -9.86
CA PHE A 322 2.72 -17.35 -10.97
C PHE A 322 4.09 -17.31 -11.69
N ALA A 323 4.59 -16.11 -11.99
CA ALA A 323 5.90 -15.93 -12.64
C ALA A 323 7.04 -16.46 -11.77
N PHE A 324 6.97 -16.24 -10.45
CA PHE A 324 7.99 -16.71 -9.50
C PHE A 324 7.99 -18.24 -9.37
N GLU A 325 6.81 -18.88 -9.28
CA GLU A 325 6.70 -20.34 -9.26
C GLU A 325 7.23 -20.98 -10.56
N TRP A 326 6.87 -20.42 -11.70
CA TRP A 326 7.35 -20.90 -12.99
C TRP A 326 8.88 -20.81 -13.12
N TYR A 327 9.47 -19.70 -12.64
CA TYR A 327 10.92 -19.54 -12.63
C TYR A 327 11.61 -20.55 -11.70
N THR A 328 11.07 -20.78 -10.51
CA THR A 328 11.61 -21.73 -9.53
C THR A 328 11.56 -23.15 -10.04
N GLN A 329 10.41 -23.57 -10.62
CA GLN A 329 10.26 -24.90 -11.21
C GLN A 329 11.27 -25.15 -12.35
N ARG A 330 11.51 -24.15 -13.19
CA ARG A 330 12.52 -24.26 -14.27
C ARG A 330 13.95 -24.36 -13.74
N ARG A 331 14.25 -23.71 -12.63
CA ARG A 331 15.58 -23.80 -12.00
C ARG A 331 15.80 -25.16 -11.38
N ASP A 332 14.82 -25.67 -10.65
CA ASP A 332 14.90 -26.98 -10.01
C ASP A 332 14.99 -28.11 -11.06
N ALA A 333 14.29 -27.98 -12.19
CA ALA A 333 14.41 -28.92 -13.31
C ALA A 333 15.80 -28.92 -13.98
N LYS A 334 16.51 -27.77 -13.96
CA LYS A 334 17.89 -27.68 -14.47
C LYS A 334 18.96 -28.20 -13.48
N GLU A 335 18.65 -28.21 -12.19
CA GLU A 335 19.56 -28.75 -11.15
C GLU A 335 19.43 -30.28 -10.99
N GLN A 336 18.36 -30.89 -11.54
CA GLN A 336 18.09 -32.32 -11.50
C GLN A 336 18.44 -33.09 -12.82
N GLY A 337 18.77 -32.43 -13.89
CA GLY A 337 19.22 -32.98 -15.17
C GLY A 337 20.70 -32.69 -15.43
#